data_cba602fc237137c2144ffc633795c530
#
_entry.id   cba602fc237137c2144ffc633795c530
#
_cell.length_a   1.000
_cell.length_b   1.000
_cell.length_c   1.000
_cell.angle_alpha   90.00
_cell.angle_beta   90.00
_cell.angle_gamma   90.00
#
_symmetry.space_group_name_H-M   'P 1'
#
loop_
_entity.id
_entity.type
_entity.pdbx_description
1 polymer ?
#
loop_
_entity_poly.entity_id
_entity_poly.type
_entity_poly.pdbx_seq_one_letter_code
_entity_poly.pdbx_strand_id
1 'polypeptide(L)'
;MKSTKETVATPVGDVDVITLTNSHGHSVKLSGLGACVMEIKVPNRNGRLADVVIGYPDVASYMADGPCAGKIPGRYANRIAFGRFSIDGKEYQLPANQGRHHLHGGPDGFQNKVWKAEQTAPGQVRFSLHSSDGEMGYPGNLDVTATYTWDDNDSLNLDIEAHTDAPTVANLTNHTYFNLGGHNSGARRAMNQVLRMACSRWLVTDDELIPTGQIAPVAGTPMDFTEAHAVGRDIFPADAVPATESLIADFDAVRFGKGYDNCWVVDNADSQVRPVAWLSDPESGRMVTIESNQPAAQVYCGNWLSGCPTGKDGYDYPDYAAVAIECQAFPDAPNHPNFLSTLVTPEVPFRRTIRFTFSAE
;
A
#
# COMPACT_ATOMS: atom_id res chain seq x y z
N MET A 1 16.63 -13.92 15.85
CA MET A 1 16.61 -12.79 14.89
C MET A 1 18.02 -12.42 14.47
N LYS A 2 18.28 -12.25 13.17
CA LYS A 2 19.53 -11.71 12.61
C LYS A 2 19.19 -10.48 11.79
N SER A 3 20.13 -9.55 11.69
CA SER A 3 20.00 -8.39 10.79
C SER A 3 21.30 -8.14 10.05
N THR A 4 21.19 -7.70 8.82
CA THR A 4 22.29 -7.15 8.05
C THR A 4 21.91 -5.76 7.57
N LYS A 5 22.89 -4.87 7.48
CA LYS A 5 22.70 -3.51 6.97
C LYS A 5 23.77 -3.24 5.92
N GLU A 6 23.37 -2.65 4.82
CA GLU A 6 24.21 -2.02 3.81
C GLU A 6 23.78 -0.57 3.60
N THR A 7 24.70 0.30 3.24
CA THR A 7 24.41 1.70 2.91
C THR A 7 24.76 1.91 1.45
N VAL A 8 23.80 2.38 0.66
CA VAL A 8 23.93 2.61 -0.78
C VAL A 8 24.01 4.11 -1.03
N ALA A 9 25.10 4.58 -1.60
CA ALA A 9 25.22 5.98 -2.03
C ALA A 9 24.31 6.26 -3.25
N THR A 10 23.48 7.30 -3.17
CA THR A 10 22.58 7.70 -4.24
C THR A 10 22.67 9.21 -4.50
N PRO A 11 22.16 9.72 -5.63
CA PRO A 11 22.10 11.16 -5.90
C PRO A 11 21.30 11.97 -4.88
N VAL A 12 20.39 11.33 -4.11
CA VAL A 12 19.54 11.98 -3.10
C VAL A 12 20.04 11.76 -1.67
N GLY A 13 21.22 11.15 -1.51
CA GLY A 13 21.85 10.85 -0.23
C GLY A 13 22.08 9.36 0.00
N ASP A 14 22.69 9.02 1.11
CA ASP A 14 22.96 7.64 1.50
C ASP A 14 21.67 6.95 1.95
N VAL A 15 21.37 5.80 1.37
CA VAL A 15 20.18 5.00 1.66
C VAL A 15 20.59 3.72 2.38
N ASP A 16 20.07 3.52 3.57
CA ASP A 16 20.24 2.28 4.32
C ASP A 16 19.27 1.21 3.81
N VAL A 17 19.82 0.01 3.56
CA VAL A 17 19.05 -1.19 3.23
C VAL A 17 19.30 -2.23 4.32
N ILE A 18 18.22 -2.72 4.94
CA ILE A 18 18.29 -3.59 6.10
C ILE A 18 17.51 -4.87 5.84
N THR A 19 18.15 -6.02 6.05
CA THR A 19 17.47 -7.32 6.00
C THR A 19 17.32 -7.86 7.41
N LEU A 20 16.09 -8.17 7.79
CA LEU A 20 15.75 -8.85 9.04
C LEU A 20 15.42 -10.31 8.73
N THR A 21 16.05 -11.23 9.46
CA THR A 21 15.83 -12.68 9.30
C THR A 21 15.43 -13.28 10.64
N ASN A 22 14.31 -14.01 10.66
CA ASN A 22 13.80 -14.65 11.87
C ASN A 22 14.53 -15.97 12.20
N SER A 23 14.16 -16.65 13.27
CA SER A 23 14.80 -17.90 13.70
C SER A 23 14.60 -19.05 12.71
N HIS A 24 13.59 -18.97 11.85
CA HIS A 24 13.28 -19.98 10.83
C HIS A 24 14.02 -19.74 9.50
N GLY A 25 14.74 -18.60 9.37
CA GLY A 25 15.44 -18.22 8.13
C GLY A 25 14.53 -17.46 7.14
N HIS A 26 13.31 -17.09 7.53
CA HIS A 26 12.44 -16.25 6.73
C HIS A 26 12.82 -14.78 6.91
N SER A 27 12.64 -13.95 5.89
CA SER A 27 13.23 -12.61 5.92
C SER A 27 12.37 -11.54 5.26
N VAL A 28 12.59 -10.31 5.73
CA VAL A 28 12.13 -9.09 5.07
C VAL A 28 13.31 -8.18 4.78
N LYS A 29 13.30 -7.50 3.64
CA LYS A 29 14.29 -6.51 3.24
C LYS A 29 13.62 -5.15 3.15
N LEU A 30 14.16 -4.17 3.86
CA LEU A 30 13.64 -2.83 4.02
C LEU A 30 14.64 -1.80 3.51
N SER A 31 14.17 -0.69 2.95
CA SER A 31 15.00 0.41 2.46
C SER A 31 14.60 1.74 3.07
N GLY A 32 15.59 2.59 3.34
CA GLY A 32 15.35 3.99 3.73
C GLY A 32 14.75 4.87 2.64
N LEU A 33 14.79 4.48 1.36
CA LEU A 33 14.09 5.20 0.31
C LEU A 33 12.58 4.91 0.38
N GLY A 34 11.80 5.88 0.84
CA GLY A 34 10.35 5.75 1.03
C GLY A 34 9.94 4.81 2.17
N ALA A 35 10.85 4.47 3.10
CA ALA A 35 10.64 3.46 4.15
C ALA A 35 10.07 2.15 3.57
N CYS A 36 10.67 1.67 2.48
CA CYS A 36 10.15 0.68 1.55
C CYS A 36 10.33 -0.76 2.03
N VAL A 37 9.32 -1.61 1.79
CA VAL A 37 9.43 -3.08 1.81
C VAL A 37 9.89 -3.56 0.44
N MET A 38 11.15 -3.99 0.33
CA MET A 38 11.76 -4.44 -0.93
C MET A 38 11.54 -5.93 -1.19
N GLU A 39 11.51 -6.75 -0.15
CA GLU A 39 11.44 -8.21 -0.26
C GLU A 39 10.76 -8.80 0.98
N ILE A 40 9.95 -9.85 0.77
CA ILE A 40 9.43 -10.72 1.84
C ILE A 40 9.61 -12.16 1.39
N LYS A 41 10.49 -12.91 2.04
CA LYS A 41 10.74 -14.33 1.78
C LYS A 41 10.10 -15.21 2.81
N VAL A 42 9.08 -15.95 2.39
CA VAL A 42 8.29 -16.87 3.23
C VAL A 42 8.08 -18.23 2.55
N PRO A 43 7.89 -19.32 3.33
CA PRO A 43 7.75 -20.66 2.77
C PRO A 43 6.37 -20.87 2.13
N ASN A 44 6.29 -21.80 1.20
CA ASN A 44 5.05 -22.43 0.77
C ASN A 44 4.73 -23.66 1.64
N ARG A 45 3.59 -24.35 1.38
CA ARG A 45 3.18 -25.57 2.10
C ARG A 45 4.22 -26.70 2.11
N ASN A 46 5.20 -26.68 1.21
CA ASN A 46 6.30 -27.64 1.14
C ASN A 46 7.61 -27.11 1.74
N GLY A 47 7.58 -25.98 2.45
CA GLY A 47 8.75 -25.34 3.06
C GLY A 47 9.66 -24.59 2.07
N ARG A 48 9.31 -24.48 0.79
CA ARG A 48 10.12 -23.74 -0.20
C ARG A 48 9.89 -22.24 -0.08
N LEU A 49 10.96 -21.51 0.21
CA LEU A 49 10.94 -20.05 0.26
C LEU A 49 10.74 -19.43 -1.13
N ALA A 50 9.98 -18.35 -1.20
CA ALA A 50 9.95 -17.44 -2.32
C ALA A 50 9.73 -16.01 -1.81
N ASP A 51 10.21 -15.04 -2.57
CA ASP A 51 9.85 -13.64 -2.41
C ASP A 51 8.44 -13.42 -2.97
N VAL A 52 7.55 -12.91 -2.14
CA VAL A 52 6.11 -12.80 -2.43
C VAL A 52 5.65 -11.37 -2.72
N VAL A 53 6.58 -10.43 -2.88
CA VAL A 53 6.25 -9.05 -3.22
C VAL A 53 7.00 -8.61 -4.47
N ILE A 54 6.34 -7.85 -5.35
CA ILE A 54 7.06 -7.25 -6.48
C ILE A 54 7.95 -6.10 -6.00
N GLY A 55 8.97 -5.79 -6.78
CA GLY A 55 9.93 -4.72 -6.50
C GLY A 55 11.14 -4.83 -7.43
N TYR A 56 12.16 -4.09 -7.12
CA TYR A 56 13.34 -3.91 -7.98
C TYR A 56 14.61 -4.46 -7.32
N PRO A 57 15.66 -4.75 -8.13
CA PRO A 57 16.89 -5.36 -7.60
C PRO A 57 17.70 -4.41 -6.72
N ASP A 58 17.61 -3.11 -6.93
CA ASP A 58 18.44 -2.10 -6.27
C ASP A 58 17.70 -0.78 -6.01
N VAL A 59 18.29 0.07 -5.17
CA VAL A 59 17.74 1.36 -4.75
C VAL A 59 17.57 2.32 -5.94
N ALA A 60 18.47 2.26 -6.93
CA ALA A 60 18.41 3.14 -8.10
C ALA A 60 17.14 2.89 -8.93
N SER A 61 16.77 1.63 -9.10
CA SER A 61 15.53 1.23 -9.76
C SER A 61 14.28 1.70 -8.98
N TYR A 62 14.33 1.67 -7.63
CA TYR A 62 13.27 2.25 -6.80
C TYR A 62 13.16 3.76 -6.91
N MET A 63 14.24 4.49 -7.26
CA MET A 63 14.16 5.94 -7.52
C MET A 63 13.42 6.25 -8.83
N ALA A 64 13.42 5.34 -9.79
CA ALA A 64 12.70 5.45 -11.07
C ALA A 64 11.29 4.81 -11.03
N ASP A 65 10.87 4.32 -9.86
CA ASP A 65 9.63 3.59 -9.64
C ASP A 65 8.40 4.51 -9.72
N GLY A 66 7.50 4.25 -10.67
CA GLY A 66 6.22 4.93 -10.78
C GLY A 66 5.12 4.39 -9.85
N PRO A 67 5.00 3.06 -9.67
CA PRO A 67 3.92 2.44 -8.88
C PRO A 67 4.03 2.58 -7.36
N CYS A 68 5.04 3.21 -6.82
CA CYS A 68 5.24 3.32 -5.36
C CYS A 68 5.47 1.97 -4.66
N ALA A 69 6.11 0.99 -5.35
CA ALA A 69 6.21 -0.40 -4.90
C ALA A 69 6.85 -0.52 -3.50
N GLY A 70 6.08 -1.04 -2.53
CA GLY A 70 6.51 -1.29 -1.15
C GLY A 70 6.73 -0.06 -0.28
N LYS A 71 6.60 1.15 -0.82
CA LYS A 71 6.90 2.42 -0.14
C LYS A 71 5.74 2.93 0.73
N ILE A 72 6.02 3.94 1.55
CA ILE A 72 5.02 4.70 2.31
C ILE A 72 4.74 6.01 1.56
N PRO A 73 3.60 6.14 0.85
CA PRO A 73 3.18 7.40 0.27
C PRO A 73 2.73 8.38 1.36
N GLY A 74 2.97 9.66 1.15
CA GLY A 74 2.59 10.72 2.10
C GLY A 74 3.01 12.12 1.61
N ARG A 75 2.47 13.20 2.25
CA ARG A 75 1.66 13.19 3.50
C ARG A 75 0.31 12.52 3.37
N TYR A 76 -0.26 12.46 2.15
CA TYR A 76 -1.59 11.94 1.93
C TYR A 76 -1.54 10.83 0.87
N ALA A 77 -1.72 9.59 1.30
CA ALA A 77 -1.87 8.44 0.42
C ALA A 77 -3.18 8.55 -0.38
N ASN A 78 -3.17 8.05 -1.62
CA ASN A 78 -4.26 8.16 -2.57
C ASN A 78 -4.54 9.62 -2.98
N ARG A 79 -5.75 9.93 -3.46
CA ARG A 79 -6.09 11.18 -4.18
C ARG A 79 -6.65 12.25 -3.26
N ILE A 80 -6.34 13.53 -3.60
CA ILE A 80 -7.08 14.72 -3.18
C ILE A 80 -7.54 15.43 -4.44
N ALA A 81 -8.85 15.59 -4.57
CA ALA A 81 -9.50 16.19 -5.74
C ALA A 81 -8.97 17.60 -6.03
N PHE A 82 -8.58 17.86 -7.28
CA PHE A 82 -8.02 19.14 -7.73
C PHE A 82 -6.80 19.64 -6.93
N GLY A 83 -6.19 18.78 -6.10
CA GLY A 83 -5.16 19.17 -5.16
C GLY A 83 -5.60 20.21 -4.14
N ARG A 84 -6.87 20.24 -3.75
CA ARG A 84 -7.40 21.27 -2.83
C ARG A 84 -8.06 20.65 -1.62
N PHE A 85 -7.87 21.31 -0.48
CA PHE A 85 -8.64 21.04 0.74
C PHE A 85 -8.68 22.30 1.60
N SER A 86 -9.53 22.29 2.64
CA SER A 86 -9.62 23.41 3.60
C SER A 86 -9.48 22.92 5.03
N ILE A 87 -8.81 23.71 5.86
CA ILE A 87 -8.78 23.55 7.32
C ILE A 87 -9.25 24.87 7.93
N ASP A 88 -10.28 24.84 8.75
CA ASP A 88 -10.84 26.01 9.45
C ASP A 88 -11.14 27.18 8.50
N GLY A 89 -11.65 26.87 7.29
CA GLY A 89 -12.02 27.85 6.26
C GLY A 89 -10.86 28.43 5.48
N LYS A 90 -9.61 28.03 5.75
CA LYS A 90 -8.44 28.36 4.95
C LYS A 90 -8.21 27.29 3.90
N GLU A 91 -8.21 27.68 2.62
CA GLU A 91 -7.92 26.79 1.49
C GLU A 91 -6.41 26.58 1.33
N TYR A 92 -6.03 25.33 0.98
CA TYR A 92 -4.68 24.91 0.63
C TYR A 92 -4.67 24.30 -0.75
N GLN A 93 -3.66 24.67 -1.55
CA GLN A 93 -3.45 24.17 -2.90
C GLN A 93 -2.19 23.30 -2.94
N LEU A 94 -2.35 22.07 -3.36
CA LEU A 94 -1.29 21.10 -3.57
C LEU A 94 -0.94 20.97 -5.06
N PRO A 95 0.29 20.61 -5.44
CA PRO A 95 0.64 20.36 -6.82
C PRO A 95 -0.12 19.14 -7.38
N ALA A 96 -0.66 19.28 -8.58
CA ALA A 96 -1.25 18.16 -9.32
C ALA A 96 -0.14 17.30 -9.92
N ASN A 97 -0.25 15.98 -9.76
CA ASN A 97 0.69 14.99 -10.33
C ASN A 97 -0.01 13.80 -10.98
N GLN A 98 -1.35 13.76 -10.95
CA GLN A 98 -2.16 12.82 -11.71
C GLN A 98 -3.33 13.58 -12.38
N GLY A 99 -3.16 13.93 -13.66
CA GLY A 99 -4.10 14.82 -14.33
C GLY A 99 -4.22 16.15 -13.57
N ARG A 100 -5.42 16.46 -13.10
CA ARG A 100 -5.71 17.65 -12.28
C ARG A 100 -5.74 17.39 -10.78
N HIS A 101 -5.46 16.17 -10.36
CA HIS A 101 -5.53 15.74 -8.95
C HIS A 101 -4.16 15.60 -8.34
N HIS A 102 -4.12 15.62 -7.02
CA HIS A 102 -2.95 15.30 -6.23
C HIS A 102 -3.02 13.83 -5.79
N LEU A 103 -1.93 13.09 -6.02
CA LEU A 103 -1.82 11.67 -5.70
C LEU A 103 -0.60 11.40 -4.84
N HIS A 104 -0.75 10.59 -3.79
CA HIS A 104 0.32 10.05 -2.95
C HIS A 104 1.29 11.10 -2.38
N GLY A 105 0.77 12.27 -2.01
CA GLY A 105 1.60 13.35 -1.43
C GLY A 105 2.36 14.17 -2.47
N GLY A 106 2.08 13.97 -3.76
CA GLY A 106 2.63 14.77 -4.85
C GLY A 106 3.93 14.24 -5.44
N PRO A 107 4.53 15.01 -6.37
CA PRO A 107 5.71 14.57 -7.13
C PRO A 107 6.95 14.35 -6.26
N ASP A 108 7.05 15.01 -5.12
CA ASP A 108 8.13 14.85 -4.15
C ASP A 108 7.58 14.39 -2.79
N GLY A 109 6.64 13.44 -2.82
CA GLY A 109 6.04 12.84 -1.62
C GLY A 109 7.00 11.93 -0.85
N PHE A 110 6.54 11.43 0.28
CA PHE A 110 7.33 10.64 1.24
C PHE A 110 7.95 9.38 0.64
N GLN A 111 7.31 8.79 -0.37
CA GLN A 111 7.80 7.65 -1.14
C GLN A 111 9.09 7.93 -1.92
N ASN A 112 9.39 9.20 -2.18
CA ASN A 112 10.57 9.64 -2.93
C ASN A 112 11.67 10.23 -2.01
N LYS A 113 11.44 10.25 -0.69
CA LYS A 113 12.37 10.77 0.31
C LYS A 113 13.27 9.67 0.88
N VAL A 114 14.46 10.07 1.30
CA VAL A 114 15.33 9.22 2.12
C VAL A 114 14.95 9.40 3.59
N TRP A 115 14.47 8.33 4.21
CA TRP A 115 14.16 8.26 5.62
C TRP A 115 15.39 7.79 6.39
N LYS A 116 15.65 8.39 7.53
CA LYS A 116 16.72 7.95 8.43
C LYS A 116 16.34 6.63 9.08
N ALA A 117 17.16 5.60 8.90
CA ALA A 117 16.95 4.28 9.46
C ALA A 117 17.74 4.09 10.77
N GLU A 118 17.07 3.47 11.75
CA GLU A 118 17.68 3.07 13.03
C GLU A 118 17.18 1.69 13.43
N GLN A 119 18.08 0.76 13.68
CA GLN A 119 17.72 -0.53 14.28
C GLN A 119 17.54 -0.35 15.78
N THR A 120 16.29 -0.41 16.26
CA THR A 120 15.92 -0.12 17.65
C THR A 120 15.91 -1.36 18.54
N ALA A 121 15.74 -2.55 17.93
CA ALA A 121 15.80 -3.84 18.61
C ALA A 121 16.12 -4.97 17.60
N PRO A 122 16.47 -6.18 18.06
CA PRO A 122 16.50 -7.35 17.18
C PRO A 122 15.16 -7.53 16.47
N GLY A 123 15.18 -7.59 15.13
CA GLY A 123 13.97 -7.70 14.30
C GLY A 123 13.17 -6.40 14.14
N GLN A 124 13.66 -5.26 14.61
CA GLN A 124 12.93 -3.98 14.52
C GLN A 124 13.79 -2.87 13.91
N VAL A 125 13.20 -2.14 12.97
CA VAL A 125 13.80 -0.96 12.32
C VAL A 125 12.80 0.18 12.36
N ARG A 126 13.25 1.34 12.84
CA ARG A 126 12.50 2.60 12.78
C ARG A 126 13.07 3.47 11.68
N PHE A 127 12.19 3.91 10.80
CA PHE A 127 12.45 4.96 9.82
C PHE A 127 11.85 6.27 10.30
N SER A 128 12.54 7.39 10.12
CA SER A 128 12.06 8.73 10.52
C SER A 128 12.25 9.72 9.38
N LEU A 129 11.27 10.62 9.23
CA LEU A 129 11.25 11.66 8.22
C LEU A 129 10.70 12.95 8.84
N HIS A 130 11.31 14.08 8.50
CA HIS A 130 10.78 15.42 8.78
C HIS A 130 10.25 16.02 7.47
N SER A 131 9.03 16.55 7.50
CA SER A 131 8.39 17.27 6.40
C SER A 131 8.07 18.68 6.87
N SER A 132 8.71 19.68 6.26
CA SER A 132 8.60 21.08 6.68
C SER A 132 7.24 21.69 6.35
N ASP A 133 6.84 22.72 7.08
CA ASP A 133 5.67 23.55 6.75
C ASP A 133 5.72 24.04 5.30
N GLY A 134 4.62 23.85 4.56
CA GLY A 134 4.51 24.23 3.15
C GLY A 134 5.08 23.20 2.18
N GLU A 135 5.71 22.10 2.61
CA GLU A 135 6.19 21.06 1.71
C GLU A 135 5.01 20.46 0.93
N MET A 136 5.11 20.38 -0.41
CA MET A 136 4.02 20.00 -1.32
C MET A 136 2.69 20.76 -1.09
N GLY A 137 2.75 21.94 -0.45
CA GLY A 137 1.57 22.77 -0.15
C GLY A 137 0.84 22.42 1.16
N TYR A 138 1.28 21.43 1.91
CA TYR A 138 0.68 21.05 3.17
C TYR A 138 1.12 21.98 4.31
N PRO A 139 0.19 22.41 5.20
CA PRO A 139 0.54 23.24 6.36
C PRO A 139 1.18 22.45 7.50
N GLY A 140 1.95 23.14 8.34
CA GLY A 140 2.58 22.62 9.54
C GLY A 140 3.81 21.75 9.27
N ASN A 141 4.75 21.75 10.21
CA ASN A 141 5.81 20.75 10.22
C ASN A 141 5.22 19.40 10.64
N LEU A 142 5.71 18.31 10.04
CA LEU A 142 5.26 16.95 10.35
C LEU A 142 6.46 16.05 10.54
N ASP A 143 6.64 15.54 11.76
CA ASP A 143 7.63 14.51 12.09
C ASP A 143 6.96 13.15 12.04
N VAL A 144 7.47 12.26 11.18
CA VAL A 144 6.90 10.94 10.94
C VAL A 144 7.88 9.86 11.31
N THR A 145 7.39 8.81 11.96
CA THR A 145 8.12 7.56 12.19
C THR A 145 7.33 6.38 11.64
N ALA A 146 8.04 5.44 11.02
CA ALA A 146 7.52 4.16 10.57
C ALA A 146 8.39 3.06 11.17
N THR A 147 7.84 2.28 12.08
CA THR A 147 8.55 1.22 12.79
C THR A 147 8.10 -0.13 12.27
N TYR A 148 9.00 -0.83 11.58
CA TYR A 148 8.78 -2.21 11.14
C TYR A 148 9.33 -3.20 12.17
N THR A 149 8.52 -4.19 12.51
CA THR A 149 8.93 -5.32 13.36
C THR A 149 8.63 -6.62 12.64
N TRP A 150 9.67 -7.42 12.39
CA TRP A 150 9.57 -8.78 11.86
C TRP A 150 9.77 -9.78 12.99
N ASP A 151 8.92 -10.80 13.09
CA ASP A 151 8.97 -11.75 14.20
C ASP A 151 9.07 -13.22 13.76
N ASP A 152 9.12 -14.13 14.73
CA ASP A 152 9.21 -15.58 14.50
C ASP A 152 7.86 -16.22 14.09
N ASN A 153 6.76 -15.47 14.08
CA ASN A 153 5.46 -15.89 13.56
C ASN A 153 5.25 -15.49 12.10
N ASP A 154 6.32 -15.09 11.39
CA ASP A 154 6.26 -14.55 10.04
C ASP A 154 5.31 -13.35 9.93
N SER A 155 5.32 -12.50 10.95
CA SER A 155 4.49 -11.30 11.02
C SER A 155 5.36 -10.04 10.86
N LEU A 156 5.04 -9.22 9.86
CA LEU A 156 5.60 -7.90 9.66
C LEU A 156 4.59 -6.87 10.18
N ASN A 157 4.89 -6.29 11.34
CA ASN A 157 4.11 -5.20 11.91
C ASN A 157 4.72 -3.86 11.52
N LEU A 158 3.90 -2.92 11.06
CA LEU A 158 4.24 -1.55 10.74
C LEU A 158 3.43 -0.62 11.63
N ASP A 159 4.10 0.06 12.54
CA ASP A 159 3.51 1.15 13.32
C ASP A 159 3.94 2.50 12.73
N ILE A 160 2.97 3.33 12.36
CA ILE A 160 3.19 4.67 11.79
C ILE A 160 2.67 5.71 12.77
N GLU A 161 3.54 6.63 13.19
CA GLU A 161 3.18 7.78 13.99
C GLU A 161 3.60 9.08 13.29
N ALA A 162 2.76 10.12 13.38
CA ALA A 162 3.12 11.45 12.91
C ALA A 162 2.64 12.53 13.88
N HIS A 163 3.52 13.47 14.14
CA HIS A 163 3.31 14.61 15.04
C HIS A 163 3.49 15.92 14.27
N THR A 164 2.62 16.88 14.52
CA THR A 164 2.65 18.19 13.86
C THR A 164 2.69 19.32 14.89
N ASP A 165 3.19 20.47 14.50
CA ASP A 165 3.14 21.71 15.29
C ASP A 165 1.95 22.61 14.93
N ALA A 166 1.22 22.30 13.84
CA ALA A 166 0.03 23.03 13.42
C ALA A 166 -0.96 22.07 12.73
N PRO A 167 -2.28 22.42 12.66
CA PRO A 167 -3.26 21.59 11.99
C PRO A 167 -2.89 21.27 10.53
N THR A 168 -2.90 20.00 10.18
CA THR A 168 -2.61 19.48 8.84
C THR A 168 -3.46 18.24 8.55
N VAL A 169 -3.36 17.69 7.34
CA VAL A 169 -3.98 16.42 6.99
C VAL A 169 -2.92 15.34 6.76
N ALA A 170 -3.18 14.13 7.24
CA ALA A 170 -2.30 12.99 6.99
C ALA A 170 -3.09 11.72 6.72
N ASN A 171 -2.64 10.96 5.74
CA ASN A 171 -3.09 9.61 5.42
C ASN A 171 -1.87 8.81 4.98
N LEU A 172 -1.40 7.91 5.82
CA LEU A 172 -0.18 7.14 5.58
C LEU A 172 -0.52 5.66 5.54
N THR A 173 0.06 4.95 4.57
CA THR A 173 -0.12 3.51 4.36
C THR A 173 1.18 2.89 3.85
N ASN A 174 1.17 1.58 3.59
CA ASN A 174 2.24 0.90 2.87
C ASN A 174 1.72 0.32 1.55
N HIS A 175 2.43 0.58 0.47
CA HIS A 175 2.01 0.21 -0.89
C HIS A 175 2.70 -1.08 -1.38
N THR A 176 2.74 -2.10 -0.52
CA THR A 176 3.28 -3.41 -0.90
C THR A 176 2.33 -4.13 -1.85
N TYR A 177 2.89 -4.66 -2.94
CA TYR A 177 2.17 -5.47 -3.93
C TYR A 177 2.49 -6.95 -3.73
N PHE A 178 1.48 -7.75 -3.49
CA PHE A 178 1.62 -9.19 -3.23
C PHE A 178 1.39 -10.05 -4.46
N ASN A 179 2.31 -10.99 -4.71
CA ASN A 179 2.08 -12.15 -5.54
C ASN A 179 2.59 -13.39 -4.77
N LEU A 180 1.68 -14.06 -4.07
CA LEU A 180 2.00 -15.16 -3.15
C LEU A 180 2.46 -16.44 -3.88
N GLY A 181 2.31 -16.49 -5.20
CA GLY A 181 2.93 -17.49 -6.05
C GLY A 181 4.45 -17.33 -6.17
N GLY A 182 4.94 -16.13 -5.87
CA GLY A 182 6.29 -15.64 -6.08
C GLY A 182 6.26 -14.39 -6.96
N HIS A 183 7.13 -13.41 -6.71
CA HIS A 183 7.10 -12.10 -7.37
C HIS A 183 7.07 -12.18 -8.90
N ASN A 184 7.67 -13.21 -9.49
CA ASN A 184 7.79 -13.43 -10.94
C ASN A 184 6.83 -14.50 -11.50
N SER A 185 5.77 -14.87 -10.78
CA SER A 185 4.82 -15.90 -11.22
C SER A 185 3.78 -15.41 -12.22
N GLY A 186 3.77 -14.09 -12.51
CA GLY A 186 3.00 -13.50 -13.60
C GLY A 186 1.57 -13.08 -13.23
N ALA A 187 0.95 -12.34 -14.17
CA ALA A 187 -0.36 -11.72 -13.99
C ALA A 187 -1.48 -12.75 -13.77
N ARG A 188 -1.50 -13.84 -14.54
CA ARG A 188 -2.53 -14.87 -14.39
C ARG A 188 -2.55 -15.44 -12.97
N ARG A 189 -1.37 -15.71 -12.41
CA ARG A 189 -1.27 -16.24 -11.07
C ARG A 189 -1.70 -15.22 -10.02
N ALA A 190 -1.29 -13.96 -10.19
CA ALA A 190 -1.69 -12.90 -9.29
C ALA A 190 -3.22 -12.69 -9.29
N MET A 191 -3.88 -12.74 -10.43
CA MET A 191 -5.33 -12.58 -10.53
C MET A 191 -6.11 -13.82 -10.08
N ASN A 192 -5.48 -15.00 -10.03
CA ASN A 192 -6.05 -16.21 -9.45
C ASN A 192 -5.85 -16.33 -7.95
N GLN A 193 -5.14 -15.40 -7.31
CA GLN A 193 -5.10 -15.31 -5.85
C GLN A 193 -6.53 -15.12 -5.32
N VAL A 194 -6.83 -15.77 -4.21
CA VAL A 194 -8.14 -15.72 -3.58
C VAL A 194 -8.14 -14.66 -2.50
N LEU A 195 -9.04 -13.68 -2.64
CA LEU A 195 -9.22 -12.56 -1.72
C LEU A 195 -10.53 -12.73 -0.95
N ARG A 196 -10.49 -12.45 0.34
CA ARG A 196 -11.63 -12.20 1.21
C ARG A 196 -11.40 -10.92 2.00
N MET A 197 -12.44 -10.11 2.23
CA MET A 197 -12.35 -8.86 2.97
C MET A 197 -13.44 -8.75 4.04
N ALA A 198 -13.09 -8.19 5.19
CA ALA A 198 -14.03 -7.81 6.25
C ALA A 198 -14.62 -6.43 5.95
N CYS A 199 -15.22 -6.26 4.77
CA CYS A 199 -15.70 -5.00 4.23
C CYS A 199 -17.02 -5.22 3.48
N SER A 200 -18.12 -4.75 4.02
CA SER A 200 -19.46 -4.86 3.42
C SER A 200 -19.86 -3.66 2.56
N ARG A 201 -19.02 -2.63 2.51
CA ARG A 201 -19.27 -1.36 1.79
C ARG A 201 -17.99 -0.88 1.10
N TRP A 202 -18.15 -0.02 0.10
CA TRP A 202 -17.06 0.59 -0.65
C TRP A 202 -17.37 2.05 -1.00
N LEU A 203 -16.35 2.85 -1.33
CA LEU A 203 -16.49 4.23 -1.77
C LEU A 203 -16.76 4.27 -3.27
N VAL A 204 -17.88 4.85 -3.67
CA VAL A 204 -18.21 5.07 -5.09
C VAL A 204 -17.32 6.18 -5.64
N THR A 205 -16.69 5.92 -6.79
CA THR A 205 -15.82 6.88 -7.48
C THR A 205 -16.43 7.34 -8.81
N ASP A 206 -15.99 8.50 -9.28
CA ASP A 206 -16.19 8.95 -10.64
C ASP A 206 -15.17 8.32 -11.62
N ASP A 207 -15.19 8.74 -12.88
CA ASP A 207 -14.30 8.25 -13.94
C ASP A 207 -12.84 8.71 -13.82
N GLU A 208 -12.55 9.64 -12.91
CA GLU A 208 -11.19 10.04 -12.50
C GLU A 208 -10.73 9.35 -11.22
N LEU A 209 -11.49 8.36 -10.74
CA LEU A 209 -11.26 7.60 -9.50
C LEU A 209 -11.29 8.47 -8.23
N ILE A 210 -12.02 9.57 -8.27
CA ILE A 210 -12.26 10.44 -7.12
C ILE A 210 -13.55 9.96 -6.41
N PRO A 211 -13.55 9.80 -5.08
CA PRO A 211 -14.75 9.48 -4.34
C PRO A 211 -15.85 10.53 -4.55
N THR A 212 -17.08 10.06 -4.82
CA THR A 212 -18.25 10.92 -4.98
C THR A 212 -18.86 11.36 -3.64
N GLY A 213 -18.36 10.86 -2.52
CA GLY A 213 -18.96 10.99 -1.19
C GLY A 213 -19.97 9.88 -0.86
N GLN A 214 -20.37 9.08 -1.85
CA GLN A 214 -21.27 7.95 -1.63
C GLN A 214 -20.53 6.72 -1.11
N ILE A 215 -21.11 6.05 -0.11
CA ILE A 215 -20.69 4.75 0.40
C ILE A 215 -21.79 3.75 0.03
N ALA A 216 -21.47 2.76 -0.80
CA ALA A 216 -22.39 1.77 -1.30
C ALA A 216 -22.17 0.38 -0.71
N PRO A 217 -23.18 -0.50 -0.62
CA PRO A 217 -23.00 -1.90 -0.25
C PRO A 217 -22.26 -2.65 -1.37
N VAL A 218 -21.45 -3.65 -1.00
CA VAL A 218 -20.76 -4.51 -1.97
C VAL A 218 -21.67 -5.62 -2.51
N ALA A 219 -22.66 -6.03 -1.74
CA ALA A 219 -23.53 -7.18 -2.03
C ALA A 219 -24.15 -7.11 -3.43
N GLY A 220 -24.01 -8.18 -4.22
CA GLY A 220 -24.54 -8.30 -5.57
C GLY A 220 -23.75 -7.50 -6.63
N THR A 221 -22.57 -7.03 -6.31
CA THR A 221 -21.68 -6.29 -7.23
C THR A 221 -20.32 -7.00 -7.37
N PRO A 222 -19.52 -6.66 -8.39
CA PRO A 222 -18.13 -7.12 -8.48
C PRO A 222 -17.24 -6.75 -7.28
N MET A 223 -17.71 -5.81 -6.44
CA MET A 223 -16.98 -5.36 -5.24
C MET A 223 -17.14 -6.30 -4.04
N ASP A 224 -17.94 -7.38 -4.14
CA ASP A 224 -18.26 -8.25 -3.01
C ASP A 224 -17.17 -9.31 -2.78
N PHE A 225 -16.26 -9.01 -1.85
CA PHE A 225 -15.25 -9.91 -1.32
C PHE A 225 -15.57 -10.38 0.12
N THR A 226 -16.81 -10.30 0.55
CA THR A 226 -17.22 -10.82 1.87
C THR A 226 -17.06 -12.35 1.93
N GLU A 227 -17.20 -13.02 0.79
CA GLU A 227 -16.86 -14.42 0.57
C GLU A 227 -15.60 -14.55 -0.29
N ALA A 228 -14.78 -15.56 0.01
CA ALA A 228 -13.48 -15.76 -0.63
C ALA A 228 -13.62 -16.18 -2.10
N HIS A 229 -13.00 -15.46 -3.01
CA HIS A 229 -12.92 -15.81 -4.43
C HIS A 229 -11.70 -15.18 -5.12
N ALA A 230 -11.40 -15.66 -6.36
CA ALA A 230 -10.29 -15.14 -7.13
C ALA A 230 -10.44 -13.65 -7.42
N VAL A 231 -9.36 -12.88 -7.27
CA VAL A 231 -9.33 -11.43 -7.52
C VAL A 231 -9.81 -11.11 -8.93
N GLY A 232 -9.39 -11.88 -9.93
CA GLY A 232 -9.75 -11.67 -11.33
C GLY A 232 -11.13 -12.15 -11.74
N ARG A 233 -11.92 -12.81 -10.86
CA ARG A 233 -13.20 -13.46 -11.19
C ARG A 233 -14.18 -12.54 -11.91
N ASP A 234 -14.31 -11.32 -11.43
CA ASP A 234 -15.29 -10.36 -11.94
C ASP A 234 -14.63 -9.28 -12.83
N ILE A 235 -13.34 -9.43 -13.14
CA ILE A 235 -12.59 -8.51 -13.99
C ILE A 235 -12.37 -9.12 -15.38
N PHE A 236 -12.02 -10.41 -15.47
CA PHE A 236 -11.61 -11.09 -16.70
C PHE A 236 -12.51 -12.27 -17.03
N PRO A 237 -12.60 -12.66 -18.34
CA PRO A 237 -13.20 -13.92 -18.72
C PRO A 237 -12.54 -15.10 -17.98
N ALA A 238 -13.30 -16.17 -17.74
CA ALA A 238 -12.73 -17.40 -17.20
C ALA A 238 -11.57 -17.86 -18.10
N ASP A 239 -10.46 -18.29 -17.49
CA ASP A 239 -9.22 -18.69 -18.19
C ASP A 239 -8.51 -17.58 -18.99
N ALA A 240 -8.90 -16.32 -18.83
CA ALA A 240 -8.23 -15.18 -19.45
C ALA A 240 -6.74 -15.13 -19.11
N VAL A 241 -5.98 -14.50 -19.99
CA VAL A 241 -4.60 -14.05 -19.71
C VAL A 241 -4.69 -12.54 -19.44
N PRO A 242 -4.63 -12.09 -18.17
CA PRO A 242 -4.67 -10.67 -17.84
C PRO A 242 -3.60 -9.89 -18.62
N ALA A 243 -3.87 -8.60 -18.88
CA ALA A 243 -3.11 -7.71 -19.75
C ALA A 243 -3.23 -7.98 -21.26
N THR A 244 -3.77 -9.13 -21.68
CA THR A 244 -4.05 -9.44 -23.11
C THR A 244 -5.53 -9.52 -23.42
N GLU A 245 -6.37 -9.73 -22.41
CA GLU A 245 -7.83 -9.90 -22.56
C GLU A 245 -8.57 -8.62 -22.16
N SER A 246 -9.72 -8.43 -22.80
CA SER A 246 -10.62 -7.34 -22.45
C SER A 246 -11.31 -7.61 -21.12
N LEU A 247 -11.58 -6.53 -20.35
CA LEU A 247 -12.39 -6.63 -19.13
C LEU A 247 -13.81 -7.08 -19.48
N ILE A 248 -14.37 -7.97 -18.65
CA ILE A 248 -15.76 -8.43 -18.80
C ILE A 248 -16.74 -7.63 -17.95
N ALA A 249 -16.26 -6.95 -16.91
CA ALA A 249 -17.13 -6.22 -16.00
C ALA A 249 -17.74 -5.00 -16.69
N ASP A 250 -19.04 -5.02 -16.91
CA ASP A 250 -19.82 -3.82 -17.23
C ASP A 250 -20.21 -3.12 -15.91
N PHE A 251 -19.19 -2.75 -15.15
CA PHE A 251 -19.31 -2.08 -13.87
C PHE A 251 -18.33 -0.90 -13.84
N ASP A 252 -18.86 0.29 -13.74
CA ASP A 252 -18.10 1.54 -13.94
C ASP A 252 -16.82 1.62 -13.11
N ALA A 253 -16.87 1.27 -11.83
CA ALA A 253 -15.72 1.36 -10.96
C ALA A 253 -14.55 0.45 -11.41
N VAL A 254 -14.85 -0.76 -11.92
CA VAL A 254 -13.83 -1.66 -12.48
C VAL A 254 -13.36 -1.17 -13.85
N ARG A 255 -14.28 -0.64 -14.66
CA ARG A 255 -13.96 -0.12 -15.99
C ARG A 255 -13.07 1.12 -15.93
N PHE A 256 -13.35 2.07 -15.03
CA PHE A 256 -12.56 3.29 -14.86
C PHE A 256 -11.11 2.99 -14.43
N GLY A 257 -10.93 2.04 -13.51
CA GLY A 257 -9.61 1.61 -13.02
C GLY A 257 -8.89 0.61 -13.93
N LYS A 258 -9.55 0.07 -14.98
CA LYS A 258 -9.10 -1.11 -15.74
C LYS A 258 -8.89 -2.35 -14.85
N GLY A 259 -9.70 -2.54 -13.86
CA GLY A 259 -9.57 -3.49 -12.78
C GLY A 259 -9.85 -2.80 -11.46
N TYR A 260 -9.60 -3.46 -10.34
CA TYR A 260 -9.75 -2.77 -9.07
C TYR A 260 -8.67 -1.71 -8.87
N ASP A 261 -9.11 -0.51 -8.54
CA ASP A 261 -8.38 0.63 -7.96
C ASP A 261 -9.38 1.39 -7.06
N ASN A 262 -9.90 0.71 -6.05
CA ASN A 262 -11.06 1.15 -5.29
C ASN A 262 -10.82 1.00 -3.79
N CYS A 263 -11.60 1.72 -3.00
CA CYS A 263 -11.49 1.76 -1.55
C CYS A 263 -12.69 1.08 -0.88
N TRP A 264 -12.43 0.04 -0.09
CA TRP A 264 -13.42 -0.66 0.74
C TRP A 264 -13.42 -0.11 2.16
N VAL A 265 -14.61 -0.03 2.74
CA VAL A 265 -14.81 0.43 4.13
C VAL A 265 -14.73 -0.78 5.07
N VAL A 266 -13.80 -0.74 6.00
CA VAL A 266 -13.62 -1.80 7.00
C VAL A 266 -14.82 -1.83 7.94
N ASP A 267 -15.42 -3.00 8.11
CA ASP A 267 -16.57 -3.17 9.00
C ASP A 267 -16.16 -3.03 10.47
N ASN A 268 -17.00 -2.31 11.23
CA ASN A 268 -16.77 -2.04 12.65
C ASN A 268 -15.39 -1.43 12.97
N ALA A 269 -14.85 -0.62 12.07
CA ALA A 269 -13.56 0.04 12.27
C ALA A 269 -13.58 0.94 13.52
N ASP A 270 -12.57 0.76 14.37
CA ASP A 270 -12.30 1.57 15.55
C ASP A 270 -10.79 1.73 15.73
N SER A 271 -10.30 2.09 16.91
CA SER A 271 -8.88 2.23 17.20
C SER A 271 -8.13 0.89 17.37
N GLN A 272 -8.83 -0.25 17.35
CA GLN A 272 -8.21 -1.57 17.56
C GLN A 272 -7.75 -2.17 16.23
N VAL A 273 -6.58 -2.82 16.25
CA VAL A 273 -6.10 -3.64 15.13
C VAL A 273 -7.00 -4.85 14.98
N ARG A 274 -7.51 -5.06 13.76
CA ARG A 274 -8.43 -6.15 13.41
C ARG A 274 -8.14 -6.68 12.02
N PRO A 275 -8.56 -7.90 11.69
CA PRO A 275 -8.47 -8.41 10.32
C PRO A 275 -9.26 -7.54 9.34
N VAL A 276 -8.62 -7.21 8.23
CA VAL A 276 -9.16 -6.42 7.11
C VAL A 276 -9.32 -7.29 5.88
N ALA A 277 -8.28 -8.09 5.56
CA ALA A 277 -8.26 -8.91 4.36
C ALA A 277 -7.43 -10.18 4.55
N TRP A 278 -7.75 -11.21 3.76
CA TRP A 278 -7.02 -12.46 3.59
C TRP A 278 -6.78 -12.67 2.11
N LEU A 279 -5.52 -12.72 1.71
CA LEU A 279 -5.13 -13.03 0.34
C LEU A 279 -4.35 -14.34 0.36
N SER A 280 -4.73 -15.29 -0.50
CA SER A 280 -4.07 -16.59 -0.59
C SER A 280 -3.78 -17.00 -2.02
N ASP A 281 -2.72 -17.79 -2.22
CA ASP A 281 -2.43 -18.44 -3.49
C ASP A 281 -2.70 -19.95 -3.37
N PRO A 282 -3.75 -20.48 -4.01
CA PRO A 282 -4.16 -21.87 -3.86
C PRO A 282 -3.08 -22.89 -4.28
N GLU A 283 -2.20 -22.53 -5.23
CA GLU A 283 -1.18 -23.46 -5.71
C GLU A 283 0.00 -23.59 -4.73
N SER A 284 0.48 -22.49 -4.15
CA SER A 284 1.57 -22.54 -3.16
C SER A 284 1.10 -22.82 -1.74
N GLY A 285 -0.18 -22.55 -1.46
CA GLY A 285 -0.76 -22.56 -0.13
C GLY A 285 -0.40 -21.34 0.71
N ARG A 286 0.41 -20.40 0.21
CA ARG A 286 0.72 -19.17 0.96
C ARG A 286 -0.50 -18.30 1.13
N MET A 287 -0.62 -17.74 2.31
CA MET A 287 -1.63 -16.76 2.67
C MET A 287 -0.99 -15.59 3.42
N VAL A 288 -1.48 -14.39 3.20
CA VAL A 288 -1.24 -13.23 4.05
C VAL A 288 -2.55 -12.77 4.66
N THR A 289 -2.56 -12.67 5.99
CA THR A 289 -3.62 -11.99 6.75
C THR A 289 -3.18 -10.56 6.97
N ILE A 290 -4.03 -9.62 6.58
CA ILE A 290 -3.79 -8.18 6.73
C ILE A 290 -4.71 -7.65 7.82
N GLU A 291 -4.10 -7.06 8.85
CA GLU A 291 -4.79 -6.50 10.00
C GLU A 291 -4.43 -5.02 10.13
N SER A 292 -5.39 -4.19 10.55
CA SER A 292 -5.14 -2.77 10.77
C SER A 292 -6.19 -2.13 11.68
N ASN A 293 -5.86 -0.95 12.23
CA ASN A 293 -6.80 -0.01 12.84
C ASN A 293 -7.17 1.14 11.90
N GLN A 294 -6.87 1.01 10.61
CA GLN A 294 -7.31 1.95 9.57
C GLN A 294 -8.80 1.71 9.22
N PRO A 295 -9.55 2.76 8.83
CA PRO A 295 -10.98 2.64 8.55
C PRO A 295 -11.31 2.05 7.18
N ALA A 296 -10.34 1.92 6.30
CA ALA A 296 -10.53 1.43 4.94
C ALA A 296 -9.31 0.70 4.40
N ALA A 297 -9.50 0.02 3.27
CA ALA A 297 -8.45 -0.58 2.48
C ALA A 297 -8.67 -0.30 0.98
N GLN A 298 -7.66 0.26 0.33
CA GLN A 298 -7.58 0.33 -1.13
C GLN A 298 -7.11 -1.02 -1.65
N VAL A 299 -7.80 -1.57 -2.64
CA VAL A 299 -7.32 -2.72 -3.41
C VAL A 299 -6.98 -2.26 -4.82
N TYR A 300 -5.73 -2.51 -5.22
CA TYR A 300 -5.22 -2.18 -6.54
C TYR A 300 -4.60 -3.41 -7.18
N CYS A 301 -5.07 -3.78 -8.36
CA CYS A 301 -4.65 -5.01 -9.06
C CYS A 301 -3.39 -4.83 -9.91
N GLY A 302 -2.62 -3.75 -9.74
CA GLY A 302 -1.45 -3.51 -10.55
C GLY A 302 -1.78 -3.24 -12.03
N ASN A 303 -2.86 -2.51 -12.29
CA ASN A 303 -3.46 -2.30 -13.62
C ASN A 303 -2.53 -1.55 -14.60
N TRP A 304 -1.41 -0.98 -14.10
CA TRP A 304 -0.47 -0.13 -14.84
C TRP A 304 0.98 -0.40 -14.43
N LEU A 305 1.38 -1.67 -14.31
CA LEU A 305 2.75 -2.05 -13.95
C LEU A 305 3.69 -2.12 -15.16
N SER A 306 3.13 -2.34 -16.36
CA SER A 306 3.92 -2.42 -17.59
C SER A 306 4.67 -1.12 -17.86
N GLY A 307 5.96 -1.24 -18.22
CA GLY A 307 6.83 -0.08 -18.48
C GLY A 307 7.56 0.47 -17.23
N CYS A 308 7.37 -0.15 -16.06
CA CYS A 308 8.20 0.11 -14.90
C CYS A 308 9.64 -0.39 -15.11
N PRO A 309 10.61 0.04 -14.30
CA PRO A 309 11.95 -0.54 -14.32
C PRO A 309 11.91 -2.07 -14.24
N THR A 310 12.88 -2.73 -14.88
CA THR A 310 13.02 -4.19 -14.78
C THR A 310 13.10 -4.61 -13.33
N GLY A 311 12.26 -5.54 -12.93
CA GLY A 311 12.13 -6.03 -11.58
C GLY A 311 13.22 -6.99 -11.15
N LYS A 312 13.04 -7.57 -9.97
CA LYS A 312 13.95 -8.57 -9.40
C LYS A 312 14.15 -9.76 -10.36
N ASP A 313 15.33 -10.34 -10.33
CA ASP A 313 15.73 -11.49 -11.18
C ASP A 313 15.59 -11.21 -12.68
N GLY A 314 15.60 -9.93 -13.10
CA GLY A 314 15.43 -9.54 -14.49
C GLY A 314 14.01 -9.74 -15.04
N TYR A 315 13.01 -9.84 -14.18
CA TYR A 315 11.62 -10.06 -14.58
C TYR A 315 10.90 -8.73 -14.79
N ASP A 316 10.41 -8.47 -16.01
CA ASP A 316 9.57 -7.31 -16.30
C ASP A 316 8.13 -7.60 -15.87
N TYR A 317 7.63 -6.81 -14.93
CA TYR A 317 6.27 -6.99 -14.41
C TYR A 317 5.23 -6.52 -15.43
N PRO A 318 4.37 -7.42 -15.95
CA PRO A 318 3.23 -7.01 -16.75
C PRO A 318 2.15 -6.37 -15.87
N ASP A 319 1.19 -5.70 -16.50
CA ASP A 319 -0.03 -5.30 -15.82
C ASP A 319 -0.66 -6.51 -15.12
N TYR A 320 -1.26 -6.27 -13.97
CA TYR A 320 -1.90 -7.29 -13.11
C TYR A 320 -0.94 -8.33 -12.51
N ALA A 321 0.37 -8.06 -12.45
CA ALA A 321 1.34 -9.01 -11.91
C ALA A 321 1.27 -9.18 -10.39
N ALA A 322 0.56 -8.33 -9.67
CA ALA A 322 0.41 -8.39 -8.22
C ALA A 322 -0.80 -7.58 -7.74
N VAL A 323 -1.15 -7.74 -6.46
CA VAL A 323 -2.27 -7.04 -5.80
C VAL A 323 -1.73 -6.24 -4.63
N ALA A 324 -1.99 -4.93 -4.60
CA ALA A 324 -1.77 -4.10 -3.41
C ALA A 324 -3.06 -4.02 -2.58
N ILE A 325 -2.91 -4.13 -1.25
CA ILE A 325 -3.99 -3.94 -0.28
C ILE A 325 -3.50 -2.95 0.76
N GLU A 326 -3.89 -1.70 0.60
CA GLU A 326 -3.39 -0.56 1.35
C GLU A 326 -4.39 -0.17 2.44
N CYS A 327 -4.12 -0.54 3.69
CA CYS A 327 -4.94 -0.04 4.80
C CYS A 327 -4.68 1.46 4.99
N GLN A 328 -5.74 2.28 4.87
CA GLN A 328 -5.63 3.74 4.85
C GLN A 328 -6.92 4.42 5.33
N ALA A 329 -6.91 5.75 5.43
CA ALA A 329 -8.13 6.54 5.52
C ALA A 329 -8.79 6.64 4.13
N PHE A 330 -10.01 7.20 4.09
CA PHE A 330 -10.72 7.38 2.84
C PHE A 330 -9.98 8.37 1.94
N PRO A 331 -9.77 8.04 0.64
CA PRO A 331 -9.29 9.02 -0.32
C PRO A 331 -10.18 10.26 -0.34
N ASP A 332 -9.58 11.42 -0.59
CA ASP A 332 -10.24 12.73 -0.66
C ASP A 332 -11.06 13.11 0.60
N ALA A 333 -10.82 12.46 1.75
CA ALA A 333 -11.59 12.72 2.97
C ALA A 333 -11.63 14.19 3.40
N PRO A 334 -10.58 15.02 3.23
CA PRO A 334 -10.67 16.44 3.57
C PRO A 334 -11.77 17.22 2.85
N ASN A 335 -12.26 16.73 1.70
CA ASN A 335 -13.30 17.35 0.89
C ASN A 335 -14.70 16.76 1.12
N HIS A 336 -14.82 15.74 1.97
CA HIS A 336 -16.09 15.05 2.24
C HIS A 336 -16.45 15.10 3.72
N PRO A 337 -17.37 16.00 4.15
CA PRO A 337 -17.72 16.14 5.57
C PRO A 337 -18.35 14.89 6.22
N ASN A 338 -18.87 13.97 5.40
CA ASN A 338 -19.43 12.69 5.84
C ASN A 338 -18.39 11.58 5.98
N PHE A 339 -17.13 11.83 5.61
CA PHE A 339 -16.02 10.90 5.79
C PHE A 339 -15.34 11.11 7.15
N LEU A 340 -14.64 10.09 7.61
CA LEU A 340 -13.81 10.21 8.82
C LEU A 340 -12.70 11.22 8.59
N SER A 341 -12.51 12.13 9.56
CA SER A 341 -11.51 13.18 9.48
C SER A 341 -10.09 12.60 9.42
N THR A 342 -9.29 13.18 8.54
CA THR A 342 -7.84 12.95 8.44
C THR A 342 -7.01 14.11 8.98
N LEU A 343 -7.67 15.02 9.72
CA LEU A 343 -7.02 16.13 10.39
C LEU A 343 -6.09 15.60 11.49
N VAL A 344 -4.87 16.11 11.50
CA VAL A 344 -3.86 15.89 12.55
C VAL A 344 -3.56 17.23 13.17
N THR A 345 -3.54 17.28 14.51
CA THR A 345 -3.24 18.50 15.27
C THR A 345 -2.15 18.21 16.30
N PRO A 346 -1.54 19.24 16.92
CA PRO A 346 -0.59 19.02 18.00
C PRO A 346 -1.12 18.14 19.14
N GLU A 347 -2.43 18.20 19.40
CA GLU A 347 -3.11 17.45 20.47
C GLU A 347 -3.54 16.02 20.02
N VAL A 348 -3.76 15.83 18.71
CA VAL A 348 -4.26 14.56 18.15
C VAL A 348 -3.32 14.09 17.05
N PRO A 349 -2.23 13.38 17.40
CA PRO A 349 -1.29 12.86 16.44
C PRO A 349 -1.89 11.72 15.61
N PHE A 350 -1.31 11.50 14.42
CA PHE A 350 -1.61 10.33 13.62
C PHE A 350 -0.95 9.09 14.24
N ARG A 351 -1.72 8.00 14.42
CA ARG A 351 -1.22 6.70 14.90
C ARG A 351 -1.97 5.57 14.23
N ARG A 352 -1.27 4.77 13.45
CA ARG A 352 -1.84 3.63 12.73
C ARG A 352 -0.90 2.44 12.74
N THR A 353 -1.51 1.26 12.75
CA THR A 353 -0.82 -0.03 12.67
C THR A 353 -1.35 -0.80 11.47
N ILE A 354 -0.44 -1.40 10.71
CA ILE A 354 -0.72 -2.38 9.66
C ILE A 354 0.13 -3.61 9.97
N ARG A 355 -0.49 -4.79 9.93
CA ARG A 355 0.21 -6.06 10.17
C ARG A 355 -0.04 -7.00 9.00
N PHE A 356 1.03 -7.61 8.51
CA PHE A 356 1.04 -8.65 7.49
C PHE A 356 1.53 -9.94 8.13
N THR A 357 0.65 -10.92 8.35
CA THR A 357 1.03 -12.23 8.91
C THR A 357 0.94 -13.28 7.83
N PHE A 358 2.06 -13.96 7.58
CA PHE A 358 2.18 -14.96 6.53
C PHE A 358 2.02 -16.36 7.11
N SER A 359 1.33 -17.24 6.37
CA SER A 359 1.18 -18.65 6.65
C SER A 359 1.18 -19.46 5.36
N ALA A 360 1.25 -20.79 5.47
CA ALA A 360 1.12 -21.70 4.32
C ALA A 360 0.38 -22.97 4.74
N GLU A 361 -0.72 -23.32 4.03
CA GLU A 361 -1.57 -24.50 4.25
C GLU A 361 -1.57 -25.44 3.05
#